data_7493da1eba5733af4ec7df123161e743
#
_entry.id   7493da1eba5733af4ec7df123161e743
#
_cell.length_a   1.000
_cell.length_b   1.000
_cell.length_c   1.000
_cell.angle_alpha   90.00
_cell.angle_beta   90.00
_cell.angle_gamma   90.00
#
_symmetry.space_group_name_H-M   'P 1'
#
loop_
_entity.id
_entity.type
_entity.pdbx_description
1 polymer ?
#
loop_
_entity_poly.entity_id
_entity_poly.type
_entity_poly.pdbx_seq_one_letter_code
_entity_poly.pdbx_strand_id
1 'polypeptide(L)'
;MKTTLIQLDIEWGNPLENIRRVEHLLEEAPESDLYVLPEMWSTGFATEPDGIAESEENSVSLQWMRSIAKRLNCAISGSLAMNISNHNSKFSTLNSQLYVNRHYFIDGRSESEIYYDKHHLFTYGHEDRYYQPGDAHSIVEYCGFRILLLTCYDLRFPIWSRYADALQYDAIIAVANWPESRQNAWQILTRARAMENQAYLIGCNRVGDDDYSH
;
A
#
# COMPACT_ATOMS: atom_id res chain seq x y z
N MET A 1 -0.37 -11.79 16.86
CA MET A 1 -0.38 -10.45 16.21
C MET A 1 -1.82 -9.98 16.10
N LYS A 2 -2.16 -8.83 16.68
CA LYS A 2 -3.47 -8.18 16.54
C LYS A 2 -3.37 -7.13 15.45
N THR A 3 -4.28 -7.18 14.47
CA THR A 3 -4.26 -6.28 13.30
C THR A 3 -5.56 -5.51 13.20
N THR A 4 -5.46 -4.20 12.99
CA THR A 4 -6.61 -3.32 12.71
C THR A 4 -6.53 -2.79 11.27
N LEU A 5 -7.63 -2.90 10.54
CA LEU A 5 -7.79 -2.34 9.20
C LEU A 5 -8.44 -0.97 9.31
N ILE A 6 -7.78 0.05 8.77
CA ILE A 6 -8.30 1.42 8.71
C ILE A 6 -8.88 1.64 7.32
N GLN A 7 -10.16 1.36 7.16
CA GLN A 7 -10.87 1.61 5.91
C GLN A 7 -11.22 3.10 5.82
N LEU A 8 -10.43 3.83 5.04
CA LEU A 8 -10.50 5.28 4.96
C LEU A 8 -11.40 5.73 3.81
N ASP A 9 -12.26 6.70 4.07
CA ASP A 9 -12.87 7.54 3.05
C ASP A 9 -11.86 8.63 2.66
N ILE A 10 -11.22 8.43 1.51
CA ILE A 10 -10.04 9.19 1.11
C ILE A 10 -10.46 10.49 0.43
N GLU A 11 -9.98 11.62 0.95
CA GLU A 11 -10.08 12.92 0.26
C GLU A 11 -9.03 13.00 -0.84
N TRP A 12 -9.48 13.28 -2.06
CA TRP A 12 -8.60 13.30 -3.23
C TRP A 12 -7.53 14.40 -3.15
N GLY A 13 -6.27 14.02 -3.36
CA GLY A 13 -5.14 14.94 -3.45
C GLY A 13 -4.86 15.74 -2.17
N ASN A 14 -5.39 15.33 -1.02
CA ASN A 14 -5.25 16.08 0.23
C ASN A 14 -4.62 15.26 1.36
N PRO A 15 -3.28 15.09 1.35
CA PRO A 15 -2.59 14.28 2.36
C PRO A 15 -2.84 14.73 3.80
N LEU A 16 -2.92 16.03 4.05
CA LEU A 16 -3.10 16.54 5.42
C LEU A 16 -4.50 16.22 5.97
N GLU A 17 -5.53 16.32 5.14
CA GLU A 17 -6.89 15.94 5.54
C GLU A 17 -6.99 14.42 5.75
N ASN A 18 -6.38 13.62 4.89
CA ASN A 18 -6.36 12.17 5.04
C ASN A 18 -5.62 11.73 6.30
N ILE A 19 -4.49 12.37 6.64
CA ILE A 19 -3.80 12.18 7.91
C ILE A 19 -4.75 12.46 9.09
N ARG A 20 -5.46 13.60 9.08
CA ARG A 20 -6.41 13.96 10.13
C ARG A 20 -7.53 12.92 10.28
N ARG A 21 -8.08 12.43 9.16
CA ARG A 21 -9.11 11.37 9.17
C ARG A 21 -8.58 10.06 9.76
N VAL A 22 -7.37 9.67 9.38
CA VAL A 22 -6.74 8.46 9.95
C VAL A 22 -6.48 8.63 11.44
N GLU A 23 -5.99 9.79 11.90
CA GLU A 23 -5.76 10.04 13.33
C GLU A 23 -7.06 9.91 14.13
N HIS A 24 -8.16 10.44 13.62
CA HIS A 24 -9.47 10.29 14.26
C HIS A 24 -9.91 8.81 14.34
N LEU A 25 -9.71 8.03 13.27
CA LEU A 25 -10.03 6.60 13.29
C LEU A 25 -9.11 5.82 14.26
N LEU A 26 -7.86 6.22 14.40
CA LEU A 26 -6.91 5.60 15.33
C LEU A 26 -7.27 5.89 16.79
N GLU A 27 -7.87 7.04 17.11
CA GLU A 27 -8.34 7.37 18.46
C GLU A 27 -9.48 6.41 18.93
N GLU A 28 -10.31 5.96 17.99
CA GLU A 28 -11.41 5.03 18.23
C GLU A 28 -10.98 3.55 18.10
N ALA A 29 -9.87 3.30 17.44
CA ALA A 29 -9.40 1.96 17.15
C ALA A 29 -8.82 1.27 18.40
N PRO A 30 -8.99 -0.05 18.52
CA PRO A 30 -8.36 -0.79 19.59
C PRO A 30 -6.84 -0.81 19.42
N GLU A 31 -6.09 -0.76 20.52
CA GLU A 31 -4.65 -0.98 20.52
C GLU A 31 -4.28 -2.27 19.76
N SER A 32 -3.37 -2.17 18.80
CA SER A 32 -3.02 -3.25 17.88
C SER A 32 -1.51 -3.30 17.59
N ASP A 33 -1.03 -4.46 17.22
CA ASP A 33 0.36 -4.63 16.79
C ASP A 33 0.61 -4.02 15.41
N LEU A 34 -0.40 -4.07 14.53
CA LEU A 34 -0.33 -3.61 13.15
C LEU A 34 -1.60 -2.87 12.76
N TYR A 35 -1.43 -1.68 12.17
CA TYR A 35 -2.50 -0.96 11.49
C TYR A 35 -2.26 -0.95 9.99
N VAL A 36 -3.28 -1.27 9.20
CA VAL A 36 -3.19 -1.34 7.74
C VAL A 36 -4.09 -0.29 7.11
N LEU A 37 -3.51 0.57 6.31
CA LEU A 37 -4.14 1.63 5.52
C LEU A 37 -4.36 1.16 4.08
N PRO A 38 -5.27 1.77 3.31
CA PRO A 38 -5.53 1.43 1.92
C PRO A 38 -4.36 1.72 0.95
N GLU A 39 -4.59 1.41 -0.32
CA GLU A 39 -3.72 1.83 -1.42
C GLU A 39 -3.82 3.34 -1.63
N MET A 40 -2.66 4.02 -1.79
CA MET A 40 -2.55 5.48 -1.98
C MET A 40 -3.41 6.25 -0.98
N TRP A 41 -3.37 5.84 0.28
CA TRP A 41 -4.28 6.29 1.34
C TRP A 41 -4.24 7.80 1.58
N SER A 42 -3.14 8.45 1.24
CA SER A 42 -2.97 9.90 1.48
C SER A 42 -3.45 10.78 0.33
N THR A 43 -3.56 10.22 -0.88
CA THR A 43 -3.83 10.99 -2.09
C THR A 43 -5.07 10.53 -2.87
N GLY A 44 -5.58 9.32 -2.59
CA GLY A 44 -6.47 8.63 -3.50
C GLY A 44 -5.71 7.98 -4.66
N PHE A 45 -6.39 7.20 -5.49
CA PHE A 45 -5.77 6.47 -6.60
C PHE A 45 -5.38 7.42 -7.74
N ALA A 46 -4.28 8.16 -7.52
CA ALA A 46 -3.77 9.19 -8.42
C ALA A 46 -3.09 8.55 -9.64
N THR A 47 -3.87 8.23 -10.68
CA THR A 47 -3.35 7.71 -11.95
C THR A 47 -2.54 8.76 -12.72
N GLU A 48 -2.81 10.05 -12.52
CA GLU A 48 -2.00 11.18 -12.99
C GLU A 48 -1.30 11.83 -11.78
N PRO A 49 -0.07 11.39 -11.46
CA PRO A 49 0.56 11.71 -10.17
C PRO A 49 1.22 13.09 -10.10
N ASP A 50 1.31 13.81 -11.22
CA ASP A 50 1.95 15.13 -11.27
C ASP A 50 1.29 16.11 -10.29
N GLY A 51 2.08 16.69 -9.41
CA GLY A 51 1.60 17.62 -8.38
C GLY A 51 0.86 16.97 -7.20
N ILE A 52 0.67 15.64 -7.21
CA ILE A 52 -0.02 14.88 -6.16
C ILE A 52 0.94 13.94 -5.45
N ALA A 53 1.79 13.22 -6.21
CA ALA A 53 2.76 12.29 -5.63
C ALA A 53 3.80 13.01 -4.76
N GLU A 54 4.14 12.40 -3.64
CA GLU A 54 5.11 12.92 -2.70
C GLU A 54 6.52 12.35 -2.99
N SER A 55 7.58 13.11 -2.68
CA SER A 55 8.96 12.59 -2.72
C SER A 55 9.36 12.04 -1.35
N GLU A 56 10.25 11.03 -1.31
CA GLU A 56 10.70 10.46 -0.03
C GLU A 56 11.28 11.50 0.95
N GLU A 57 11.97 12.50 0.42
CA GLU A 57 12.60 13.55 1.25
C GLU A 57 11.58 14.49 1.90
N ASN A 58 10.45 14.74 1.23
CA ASN A 58 9.48 15.74 1.62
C ASN A 58 8.06 15.18 1.86
N SER A 59 7.89 13.85 1.85
CA SER A 59 6.59 13.23 2.07
C SER A 59 6.08 13.48 3.50
N VAL A 60 5.02 14.26 3.61
CA VAL A 60 4.33 14.45 4.90
C VAL A 60 3.64 13.17 5.35
N SER A 61 3.15 12.37 4.41
CA SER A 61 2.48 11.10 4.68
C SER A 61 3.45 10.05 5.22
N LEU A 62 4.62 9.90 4.59
CA LEU A 62 5.65 8.96 5.03
C LEU A 62 6.23 9.36 6.40
N GLN A 63 6.50 10.65 6.61
CA GLN A 63 6.97 11.16 7.90
C GLN A 63 5.92 10.93 9.00
N TRP A 64 4.64 11.12 8.68
CA TRP A 64 3.55 10.82 9.59
C TRP A 64 3.50 9.31 9.93
N MET A 65 3.58 8.42 8.93
CA MET A 65 3.61 6.97 9.16
C MET A 65 4.74 6.57 10.10
N ARG A 66 5.94 7.10 9.91
CA ARG A 66 7.10 6.86 10.79
C ARG A 66 6.85 7.35 12.22
N SER A 67 6.31 8.56 12.35
CA SER A 67 6.01 9.18 13.63
C SER A 67 4.95 8.41 14.42
N ILE A 68 3.84 8.02 13.75
CA ILE A 68 2.74 7.33 14.42
C ILE A 68 3.10 5.90 14.79
N ALA A 69 3.85 5.17 13.93
CA ALA A 69 4.35 3.84 14.24
C ALA A 69 5.20 3.84 15.51
N LYS A 70 6.12 4.80 15.63
CA LYS A 70 6.96 4.98 16.81
C LYS A 70 6.15 5.39 18.05
N ARG A 71 5.22 6.36 17.91
CA ARG A 71 4.38 6.85 19.02
C ARG A 71 3.50 5.76 19.60
N LEU A 72 2.90 4.92 18.76
CA LEU A 72 2.01 3.82 19.18
C LEU A 72 2.76 2.51 19.47
N ASN A 73 4.08 2.47 19.26
CA ASN A 73 4.91 1.27 19.43
C ASN A 73 4.34 0.05 18.66
N CYS A 74 3.96 0.26 17.41
CA CYS A 74 3.32 -0.71 16.52
C CYS A 74 3.93 -0.68 15.11
N ALA A 75 3.39 -1.49 14.20
CA ALA A 75 3.66 -1.34 12.78
C ALA A 75 2.50 -0.63 12.07
N ILE A 76 2.84 0.11 11.01
CA ILE A 76 1.89 0.70 10.06
C ILE A 76 2.24 0.26 8.64
N SER A 77 1.22 -0.12 7.87
CA SER A 77 1.36 -0.56 6.49
C SER A 77 0.33 0.13 5.61
N GLY A 78 0.73 0.57 4.41
CA GLY A 78 -0.14 1.26 3.45
C GLY A 78 0.65 1.75 2.26
N SER A 79 0.02 2.00 1.09
CA SER A 79 0.78 2.50 -0.05
C SER A 79 0.61 3.99 -0.28
N LEU A 80 1.63 4.57 -0.90
CA LEU A 80 1.71 5.98 -1.28
C LEU A 80 2.06 6.11 -2.76
N ALA A 81 1.57 7.17 -3.39
CA ALA A 81 2.05 7.62 -4.70
C ALA A 81 3.37 8.37 -4.49
N MET A 82 4.49 7.79 -4.95
CA MET A 82 5.82 8.32 -4.68
C MET A 82 6.51 8.78 -5.97
N ASN A 83 7.10 9.96 -5.91
CA ASN A 83 8.01 10.46 -6.92
C ASN A 83 9.44 10.04 -6.57
N ILE A 84 10.05 9.23 -7.44
CA ILE A 84 11.42 8.70 -7.25
C ILE A 84 12.48 9.44 -8.10
N SER A 85 12.16 10.63 -8.59
CA SER A 85 13.12 11.46 -9.33
C SER A 85 14.30 11.82 -8.44
N ASN A 86 15.41 11.16 -8.64
CA ASN A 86 16.67 11.63 -8.04
C ASN A 86 17.14 12.88 -8.75
N HIS A 87 17.24 14.00 -8.05
CA HIS A 87 17.80 15.27 -8.54
C HIS A 87 19.24 15.16 -9.09
N ASN A 88 19.89 13.99 -8.95
CA ASN A 88 21.26 13.72 -9.37
C ASN A 88 21.40 12.79 -10.58
N SER A 89 20.33 12.29 -11.19
CA SER A 89 20.48 11.46 -12.39
C SER A 89 20.73 12.34 -13.61
N LYS A 90 21.97 12.41 -14.08
CA LYS A 90 22.37 12.99 -15.36
C LYS A 90 21.79 12.25 -16.60
N PHE A 91 20.88 11.33 -16.39
CA PHE A 91 20.22 10.50 -17.41
C PHE A 91 18.71 10.68 -17.37
N SER A 92 18.22 11.91 -17.44
CA SER A 92 16.83 12.15 -17.83
C SER A 92 16.71 11.95 -19.35
N THR A 93 16.58 10.72 -19.78
CA THR A 93 16.01 10.45 -21.10
C THR A 93 14.51 10.77 -21.03
N LEU A 94 14.00 11.43 -22.04
CA LEU A 94 12.70 12.09 -22.18
C LEU A 94 11.43 11.24 -21.92
N ASN A 95 11.52 10.04 -21.33
CA ASN A 95 10.39 9.14 -21.03
C ASN A 95 10.60 8.25 -19.79
N SER A 96 11.41 8.65 -18.81
CA SER A 96 11.49 7.88 -17.57
C SER A 96 10.26 8.19 -16.71
N GLN A 97 9.35 7.23 -16.58
CA GLN A 97 8.34 7.25 -15.53
C GLN A 97 9.06 7.44 -14.19
N LEU A 98 8.67 8.46 -13.44
CA LEU A 98 9.36 8.87 -12.22
C LEU A 98 8.57 8.52 -10.96
N TYR A 99 7.47 7.79 -11.12
CA TYR A 99 6.53 7.51 -10.06
C TYR A 99 6.42 6.01 -9.79
N VAL A 100 6.19 5.65 -8.53
CA VAL A 100 5.89 4.28 -8.09
C VAL A 100 4.70 4.29 -7.12
N ASN A 101 3.90 3.24 -7.15
CA ASN A 101 2.91 2.94 -6.13
C ASN A 101 3.61 2.10 -5.06
N ARG A 102 4.11 2.75 -4.02
CA ARG A 102 4.99 2.15 -3.01
C ARG A 102 4.24 1.80 -1.74
N HIS A 103 4.14 0.52 -1.47
CA HIS A 103 3.56 -0.03 -0.25
C HIS A 103 4.64 -0.12 0.83
N TYR A 104 4.51 0.68 1.85
CA TYR A 104 5.40 0.70 3.00
C TYR A 104 4.91 -0.22 4.11
N PHE A 105 5.86 -0.83 4.81
CA PHE A 105 5.69 -1.43 6.11
C PHE A 105 6.71 -0.81 7.06
N ILE A 106 6.23 -0.08 8.07
CA ILE A 106 7.07 0.67 9.01
C ILE A 106 6.86 0.09 10.39
N ASP A 107 7.90 -0.48 10.97
CA ASP A 107 7.91 -1.00 12.34
C ASP A 107 8.48 0.04 13.30
N GLY A 108 7.62 0.65 14.11
CA GLY A 108 8.01 1.64 15.11
C GLY A 108 8.79 1.05 16.31
N ARG A 109 8.78 -0.28 16.50
CA ARG A 109 9.49 -0.96 17.58
C ARG A 109 10.98 -1.12 17.29
N SER A 110 11.29 -1.50 16.04
CA SER A 110 12.68 -1.73 15.56
C SER A 110 13.21 -0.57 14.73
N GLU A 111 12.39 0.42 14.44
CA GLU A 111 12.68 1.53 13.51
C GLU A 111 13.05 1.01 12.12
N SER A 112 12.54 -0.16 11.73
CA SER A 112 12.76 -0.72 10.40
C SER A 112 11.66 -0.30 9.42
N GLU A 113 12.08 -0.10 8.18
CA GLU A 113 11.20 0.27 7.08
C GLU A 113 11.49 -0.62 5.88
N ILE A 114 10.46 -1.29 5.40
CA ILE A 114 10.50 -2.12 4.20
C ILE A 114 9.43 -1.60 3.26
N TYR A 115 9.69 -1.62 1.96
CA TYR A 115 8.72 -1.24 0.96
C TYR A 115 8.63 -2.26 -0.17
N TYR A 116 7.51 -2.20 -0.86
CA TYR A 116 7.19 -2.97 -2.05
C TYR A 116 6.62 -2.01 -3.11
N ASP A 117 7.26 -1.92 -4.26
CA ASP A 117 6.71 -1.21 -5.41
C ASP A 117 5.77 -2.15 -6.17
N LYS A 118 4.52 -1.72 -6.39
CA LYS A 118 3.49 -2.49 -7.06
C LYS A 118 3.99 -3.05 -8.38
N HIS A 119 3.89 -4.38 -8.54
CA HIS A 119 4.39 -5.04 -9.74
C HIS A 119 3.41 -4.98 -10.90
N HIS A 120 2.13 -5.28 -10.66
CA HIS A 120 1.12 -5.25 -11.71
C HIS A 120 0.34 -3.93 -11.66
N LEU A 121 0.70 -3.03 -12.55
CA LEU A 121 0.01 -1.75 -12.69
C LEU A 121 -1.37 -1.93 -13.31
N PHE A 122 -2.34 -1.14 -12.86
CA PHE A 122 -3.71 -1.21 -13.33
C PHE A 122 -3.87 -0.48 -14.66
N THR A 123 -3.64 -1.21 -15.77
CA THR A 123 -3.66 -0.67 -17.14
C THR A 123 -5.02 -0.12 -17.56
N TYR A 124 -6.12 -0.68 -17.05
CA TYR A 124 -7.46 -0.17 -17.31
C TYR A 124 -7.66 1.26 -16.75
N GLY A 125 -7.00 1.58 -15.64
CA GLY A 125 -6.95 2.93 -15.05
C GLY A 125 -5.77 3.76 -15.55
N HIS A 126 -5.03 3.30 -16.54
CA HIS A 126 -3.88 3.98 -17.12
C HIS A 126 -2.70 4.22 -16.15
N GLU A 127 -2.62 3.48 -15.05
CA GLU A 127 -1.52 3.58 -14.08
C GLU A 127 -0.15 3.34 -14.75
N ASP A 128 -0.10 2.43 -15.72
CA ASP A 128 1.09 2.08 -16.50
C ASP A 128 1.65 3.22 -17.39
N ARG A 129 0.91 4.31 -17.56
CA ARG A 129 1.38 5.47 -18.32
C ARG A 129 2.35 6.34 -17.54
N TYR A 130 2.23 6.35 -16.21
CA TYR A 130 2.96 7.26 -15.34
C TYR A 130 3.84 6.54 -14.32
N TYR A 131 3.40 5.36 -13.87
CA TYR A 131 4.09 4.60 -12.82
C TYR A 131 5.02 3.54 -13.39
N GLN A 132 6.12 3.29 -12.68
CA GLN A 132 6.99 2.15 -12.94
C GLN A 132 6.54 0.93 -12.12
N PRO A 133 6.51 -0.27 -12.72
CA PRO A 133 6.29 -1.49 -11.95
C PRO A 133 7.54 -1.84 -11.12
N GLY A 134 7.33 -2.36 -9.92
CA GLY A 134 8.39 -3.03 -9.16
C GLY A 134 8.76 -4.38 -9.79
N ASP A 135 9.95 -4.87 -9.51
CA ASP A 135 10.49 -6.12 -10.05
C ASP A 135 10.84 -7.16 -8.97
N ALA A 136 10.62 -6.82 -7.70
CA ALA A 136 10.98 -7.65 -6.55
C ALA A 136 9.80 -7.85 -5.58
N HIS A 137 9.79 -9.01 -4.92
CA HIS A 137 8.91 -9.26 -3.78
C HIS A 137 9.51 -8.64 -2.51
N SER A 138 8.63 -8.24 -1.59
CA SER A 138 9.03 -7.79 -0.26
C SER A 138 8.34 -8.63 0.80
N ILE A 139 9.15 -9.26 1.66
CA ILE A 139 8.69 -10.02 2.81
C ILE A 139 9.19 -9.34 4.07
N VAL A 140 8.28 -9.13 5.00
CA VAL A 140 8.54 -8.54 6.31
C VAL A 140 8.47 -9.62 7.38
N GLU A 141 9.41 -9.61 8.32
CA GLU A 141 9.32 -10.43 9.53
C GLU A 141 8.79 -9.57 10.68
N TYR A 142 7.60 -9.87 11.17
CA TYR A 142 6.96 -9.09 12.22
C TYR A 142 6.09 -9.96 13.15
N CYS A 143 6.26 -9.82 14.46
CA CYS A 143 5.54 -10.59 15.47
C CYS A 143 5.55 -12.12 15.23
N GLY A 144 6.66 -12.66 14.72
CA GLY A 144 6.81 -14.09 14.42
C GLY A 144 6.15 -14.56 13.13
N PHE A 145 5.65 -13.65 12.29
CA PHE A 145 5.09 -13.92 10.97
C PHE A 145 6.01 -13.39 9.88
N ARG A 146 6.09 -14.13 8.78
CA ARG A 146 6.65 -13.66 7.51
C ARG A 146 5.49 -13.17 6.65
N ILE A 147 5.51 -11.92 6.25
CA ILE A 147 4.38 -11.24 5.62
C ILE A 147 4.78 -10.75 4.24
N LEU A 148 4.12 -11.25 3.19
CA LEU A 148 4.27 -10.78 1.82
C LEU A 148 3.44 -9.50 1.61
N LEU A 149 4.05 -8.46 1.03
CA LEU A 149 3.36 -7.24 0.66
C LEU A 149 2.86 -7.32 -0.78
N LEU A 150 1.58 -7.00 -1.00
CA LEU A 150 0.94 -6.88 -2.32
C LEU A 150 0.12 -5.60 -2.37
N THR A 151 -0.16 -5.12 -3.60
CA THR A 151 -1.00 -3.95 -3.82
C THR A 151 -2.07 -4.23 -4.87
N CYS A 152 -3.32 -4.20 -4.45
CA CYS A 152 -4.54 -4.12 -5.27
C CYS A 152 -4.55 -5.09 -6.46
N TYR A 153 -4.19 -4.61 -7.65
CA TYR A 153 -4.25 -5.37 -8.90
C TYR A 153 -3.34 -6.61 -8.92
N ASP A 154 -2.29 -6.66 -8.07
CA ASP A 154 -1.46 -7.86 -7.90
C ASP A 154 -2.27 -9.10 -7.52
N LEU A 155 -3.39 -8.92 -6.82
CA LEU A 155 -4.31 -10.03 -6.47
C LEU A 155 -4.84 -10.79 -7.68
N ARG A 156 -4.83 -10.21 -8.88
CA ARG A 156 -5.28 -10.91 -10.10
C ARG A 156 -4.26 -11.87 -10.67
N PHE A 157 -3.03 -11.83 -10.18
CA PHE A 157 -1.90 -12.58 -10.74
C PHE A 157 -1.38 -13.62 -9.76
N PRO A 158 -1.94 -14.85 -9.75
CA PRO A 158 -1.60 -15.87 -8.76
C PRO A 158 -0.13 -16.31 -8.81
N ILE A 159 0.51 -16.23 -9.96
CA ILE A 159 1.92 -16.63 -10.10
C ILE A 159 2.82 -15.73 -9.27
N TRP A 160 2.51 -14.42 -9.18
CA TRP A 160 3.30 -13.44 -8.44
C TRP A 160 3.25 -13.68 -6.92
N SER A 161 2.13 -14.13 -6.40
CA SER A 161 1.94 -14.41 -4.96
C SER A 161 2.06 -15.89 -4.59
N ARG A 162 2.45 -16.76 -5.52
CA ARG A 162 2.49 -18.19 -5.24
C ARG A 162 3.55 -18.55 -4.22
N TYR A 163 3.14 -19.21 -3.14
CA TYR A 163 4.05 -19.80 -2.16
C TYR A 163 4.99 -20.80 -2.85
N ALA A 164 6.27 -20.64 -2.64
CA ALA A 164 7.35 -21.49 -3.20
C ALA A 164 8.57 -21.45 -2.29
N ASP A 165 9.55 -22.32 -2.51
CA ASP A 165 10.78 -22.36 -1.72
C ASP A 165 11.53 -21.00 -1.69
N ALA A 166 11.46 -20.26 -2.79
CA ALA A 166 12.04 -18.92 -2.89
C ALA A 166 11.16 -17.80 -2.28
N LEU A 167 9.89 -18.08 -2.02
CA LEU A 167 8.92 -17.11 -1.53
C LEU A 167 8.06 -17.74 -0.43
N GLN A 168 8.65 -17.87 0.77
CA GLN A 168 7.99 -18.43 1.95
C GLN A 168 7.41 -17.32 2.81
N TYR A 169 6.12 -17.42 3.16
CA TYR A 169 5.43 -16.48 4.02
C TYR A 169 4.24 -17.14 4.74
N ASP A 170 3.80 -16.55 5.85
CA ASP A 170 2.67 -17.02 6.66
C ASP A 170 1.41 -16.19 6.38
N ALA A 171 1.61 -14.94 5.93
CA ALA A 171 0.53 -14.00 5.69
C ALA A 171 0.81 -13.12 4.46
N ILE A 172 -0.25 -12.55 3.90
CA ILE A 172 -0.23 -11.55 2.84
C ILE A 172 -0.90 -10.29 3.37
N ILE A 173 -0.29 -9.11 3.22
CA ILE A 173 -0.99 -7.84 3.32
C ILE A 173 -1.29 -7.36 1.90
N ALA A 174 -2.57 -7.11 1.61
CA ALA A 174 -3.03 -6.56 0.33
C ALA A 174 -3.79 -5.26 0.57
N VAL A 175 -3.17 -4.13 0.27
CA VAL A 175 -3.80 -2.81 0.33
C VAL A 175 -4.46 -2.48 -1.00
N ALA A 176 -5.62 -1.81 -1.00
CA ALA A 176 -6.37 -1.60 -2.22
C ALA A 176 -7.16 -0.28 -2.24
N ASN A 177 -7.38 0.17 -3.48
CA ASN A 177 -8.38 1.14 -3.87
C ASN A 177 -9.27 0.46 -4.92
N TRP A 178 -10.13 -0.46 -4.43
CA TRP A 178 -10.88 -1.39 -5.27
C TRP A 178 -12.35 -1.00 -5.33
N PRO A 179 -12.90 -0.67 -6.51
CA PRO A 179 -14.25 -0.13 -6.62
C PRO A 179 -15.34 -1.17 -6.32
N GLU A 180 -16.48 -0.69 -5.83
CA GLU A 180 -17.63 -1.51 -5.46
C GLU A 180 -18.15 -2.35 -6.64
N SER A 181 -18.16 -1.80 -7.84
CA SER A 181 -18.57 -2.51 -9.06
C SER A 181 -17.79 -3.80 -9.33
N ARG A 182 -16.63 -3.99 -8.70
CA ARG A 182 -15.78 -5.18 -8.76
C ARG A 182 -15.61 -5.87 -7.41
N GLN A 183 -16.44 -5.58 -6.41
CA GLN A 183 -16.39 -6.15 -5.06
C GLN A 183 -16.39 -7.69 -5.06
N ASN A 184 -17.19 -8.31 -5.91
CA ASN A 184 -17.21 -9.77 -6.04
C ASN A 184 -15.84 -10.34 -6.41
N ALA A 185 -15.11 -9.69 -7.32
CA ALA A 185 -13.75 -10.11 -7.67
C ALA A 185 -12.78 -9.95 -6.48
N TRP A 186 -12.87 -8.86 -5.73
CA TRP A 186 -12.10 -8.65 -4.50
C TRP A 186 -12.31 -9.78 -3.50
N GLN A 187 -13.57 -10.12 -3.20
CA GLN A 187 -13.91 -11.18 -2.25
C GLN A 187 -13.43 -12.57 -2.70
N ILE A 188 -13.54 -12.87 -3.99
CA ILE A 188 -13.08 -14.17 -4.53
C ILE A 188 -11.55 -14.23 -4.49
N LEU A 189 -10.87 -13.20 -4.97
CA LEU A 189 -9.42 -13.21 -5.11
C LEU A 189 -8.71 -13.20 -3.76
N THR A 190 -9.17 -12.44 -2.78
CA THR A 190 -8.58 -12.44 -1.43
C THR A 190 -8.68 -13.83 -0.79
N ARG A 191 -9.84 -14.48 -0.88
CA ARG A 191 -10.03 -15.85 -0.38
C ARG A 191 -9.17 -16.86 -1.16
N ALA A 192 -9.10 -16.74 -2.49
CA ALA A 192 -8.31 -17.63 -3.32
C ALA A 192 -6.82 -17.56 -2.95
N ARG A 193 -6.27 -16.34 -2.80
CA ARG A 193 -4.85 -16.16 -2.42
C ARG A 193 -4.54 -16.74 -1.05
N ALA A 194 -5.43 -16.59 -0.09
CA ALA A 194 -5.29 -17.22 1.22
C ALA A 194 -5.31 -18.76 1.13
N MET A 195 -6.30 -19.32 0.43
CA MET A 195 -6.53 -20.76 0.36
C MET A 195 -5.44 -21.48 -0.44
N GLU A 196 -5.10 -21.01 -1.62
CA GLU A 196 -4.13 -21.68 -2.51
C GLU A 196 -2.70 -21.67 -1.94
N ASN A 197 -2.37 -20.67 -1.11
CA ASN A 197 -1.06 -20.52 -0.49
C ASN A 197 -1.02 -20.98 0.98
N GLN A 198 -2.16 -21.42 1.54
CA GLN A 198 -2.32 -21.81 2.95
C GLN A 198 -1.80 -20.73 3.91
N ALA A 199 -2.07 -19.46 3.57
CA ALA A 199 -1.62 -18.29 4.30
C ALA A 199 -2.81 -17.44 4.77
N TYR A 200 -2.59 -16.61 5.79
CA TYR A 200 -3.56 -15.56 6.12
C TYR A 200 -3.54 -14.47 5.05
N LEU A 201 -4.69 -13.84 4.81
CA LEU A 201 -4.75 -12.62 4.00
C LEU A 201 -5.38 -11.48 4.79
N ILE A 202 -4.63 -10.38 4.91
CA ILE A 202 -5.00 -9.13 5.54
C ILE A 202 -5.28 -8.15 4.39
N GLY A 203 -6.56 -7.98 4.04
CA GLY A 203 -6.97 -7.12 2.92
C GLY A 203 -7.57 -5.82 3.42
N CYS A 204 -6.96 -4.69 3.10
CA CYS A 204 -7.47 -3.37 3.45
C CYS A 204 -7.86 -2.59 2.19
N ASN A 205 -9.16 -2.39 1.98
CA ASN A 205 -9.69 -1.54 0.92
C ASN A 205 -10.17 -0.21 1.50
N ARG A 206 -10.21 0.85 0.68
CA ARG A 206 -10.87 2.09 1.05
C ARG A 206 -12.38 1.94 1.18
N VAL A 207 -13.04 2.95 1.74
CA VAL A 207 -14.50 3.17 1.72
C VAL A 207 -14.81 4.56 1.16
N GLY A 208 -16.08 4.90 1.05
CA GLY A 208 -16.53 6.18 0.51
C GLY A 208 -16.48 6.26 -1.02
N ASP A 209 -16.84 7.41 -1.54
CA ASP A 209 -16.91 7.68 -2.97
C ASP A 209 -15.70 8.50 -3.43
N ASP A 210 -15.38 8.43 -4.72
CA ASP A 210 -14.48 9.36 -5.38
C ASP A 210 -15.05 9.71 -6.78
N ASP A 211 -14.54 10.80 -7.36
CA ASP A 211 -15.00 11.30 -8.65
C ASP A 211 -14.58 10.39 -9.84
N TYR A 212 -13.78 9.35 -9.59
CA TYR A 212 -13.12 8.54 -10.61
C TYR A 212 -13.46 7.05 -10.55
N SER A 213 -13.93 6.54 -9.41
CA SER A 213 -14.28 5.12 -9.24
C SER A 213 -15.64 4.97 -8.57
N HIS A 214 -16.62 4.68 -9.33
CA HIS A 214 -17.96 4.34 -8.86
C HIS A 214 -18.06 2.87 -8.45
#